data_bd2c5f612a03b3262b8032b0e7746f51
#
_entry.id   bd2c5f612a03b3262b8032b0e7746f51
#
_cell.length_a   1.000
_cell.length_b   1.000
_cell.length_c   1.000
_cell.angle_alpha   90.00
_cell.angle_beta   90.00
_cell.angle_gamma   90.00
#
_symmetry.space_group_name_H-M   'P 1'
#
loop_
_entity.id
_entity.type
_entity.pdbx_description
1 polymer ?
#
loop_
_entity_poly.entity_id
_entity_poly.type
_entity_poly.pdbx_seq_one_letter_code
_entity_poly.pdbx_strand_id
1 'polypeptide(L)'
;VRYTHDKGLMCAFSPNGTLITPETAKKIHDAGVDRVSISIDGADAESHDSFRGVKGAFDASLRGMRYLTEAGVPFQINTTVTKSNLSSFKRIFELCERLGAKAWHIFLLVPMGRGAGLADQVITAKEYEEVLHWFYGFRKTTKMQLKATCAPHYYRIMRQMAHAEGITVDMKTFGMDANTRGC
;
A
#
# COMPACT_ATOMS: atom_id res chain seq x y z
N VAL A 1 -14.64 -11.29 -12.58
CA VAL A 1 -13.21 -11.10 -12.93
C VAL A 1 -13.00 -11.45 -14.42
N ARG A 2 -13.16 -12.70 -14.85
CA ARG A 2 -12.92 -13.10 -16.26
C ARG A 2 -13.72 -12.22 -17.25
N TYR A 3 -15.02 -12.03 -17.03
CA TYR A 3 -15.84 -11.14 -17.85
C TYR A 3 -15.28 -9.71 -17.93
N THR A 4 -14.75 -9.17 -16.82
CA THR A 4 -14.14 -7.84 -16.76
C THR A 4 -12.87 -7.80 -17.62
N HIS A 5 -12.02 -8.81 -17.47
CA HIS A 5 -10.79 -8.97 -18.25
C HIS A 5 -11.09 -9.07 -19.76
N ASP A 6 -12.06 -9.90 -20.15
CA ASP A 6 -12.49 -10.09 -21.56
C ASP A 6 -13.04 -8.81 -22.20
N LYS A 7 -13.46 -7.83 -21.38
CA LYS A 7 -13.88 -6.49 -21.82
C LYS A 7 -12.71 -5.47 -21.87
N GLY A 8 -11.48 -5.91 -21.65
CA GLY A 8 -10.30 -5.04 -21.65
C GLY A 8 -10.23 -4.08 -20.45
N LEU A 9 -10.96 -4.38 -19.37
CA LEU A 9 -10.94 -3.57 -18.15
C LEU A 9 -9.91 -4.13 -17.17
N MET A 10 -9.15 -3.23 -16.53
CA MET A 10 -8.24 -3.62 -15.45
C MET A 10 -9.03 -4.14 -14.24
N CYS A 11 -8.61 -5.29 -13.74
CA CYS A 11 -9.23 -5.94 -12.59
C CYS A 11 -8.25 -6.02 -11.42
N ALA A 12 -8.51 -5.25 -10.36
CA ALA A 12 -7.79 -5.35 -9.10
C ALA A 12 -8.64 -6.10 -8.06
N PHE A 13 -8.01 -6.99 -7.30
CA PHE A 13 -8.64 -7.79 -6.25
C PHE A 13 -7.99 -7.48 -4.90
N SER A 14 -8.78 -7.21 -3.86
CA SER A 14 -8.27 -6.71 -2.56
C SER A 14 -8.69 -7.60 -1.38
N PRO A 15 -8.21 -8.86 -1.30
CA PRO A 15 -8.43 -9.72 -0.14
C PRO A 15 -7.47 -9.33 0.99
N ASN A 16 -7.70 -9.90 2.20
CA ASN A 16 -6.71 -9.80 3.28
C ASN A 16 -5.46 -10.68 3.05
N GLY A 17 -5.49 -11.59 2.08
CA GLY A 17 -4.37 -12.46 1.69
C GLY A 17 -4.19 -13.73 2.51
N THR A 18 -4.83 -13.83 3.68
CA THR A 18 -4.57 -14.90 4.67
C THR A 18 -5.02 -16.29 4.24
N LEU A 19 -5.98 -16.37 3.31
CA LEU A 19 -6.57 -17.62 2.82
C LEU A 19 -6.13 -17.95 1.38
N ILE A 20 -5.15 -17.25 0.83
CA ILE A 20 -4.63 -17.58 -0.50
C ILE A 20 -3.81 -18.85 -0.41
N THR A 21 -4.22 -19.86 -1.19
CA THR A 21 -3.50 -21.13 -1.40
C THR A 21 -2.86 -21.13 -2.79
N PRO A 22 -1.97 -22.08 -3.12
CA PRO A 22 -1.44 -22.23 -4.48
C PRO A 22 -2.54 -22.37 -5.54
N GLU A 23 -3.60 -23.14 -5.25
CA GLU A 23 -4.74 -23.33 -6.17
C GLU A 23 -5.51 -22.03 -6.34
N THR A 24 -5.72 -21.28 -5.26
CA THR A 24 -6.41 -19.97 -5.32
C THR A 24 -5.59 -18.96 -6.11
N ALA A 25 -4.27 -18.90 -5.89
CA ALA A 25 -3.38 -18.04 -6.63
C ALA A 25 -3.39 -18.34 -8.14
N LYS A 26 -3.37 -19.64 -8.50
CA LYS A 26 -3.52 -20.06 -9.89
C LYS A 26 -4.87 -19.63 -10.48
N LYS A 27 -5.97 -19.81 -9.77
CA LYS A 27 -7.30 -19.35 -10.23
C LYS A 27 -7.36 -17.83 -10.41
N ILE A 28 -6.70 -17.06 -9.55
CA ILE A 28 -6.59 -15.60 -9.66
C ILE A 28 -5.84 -15.24 -10.95
N HIS A 29 -4.70 -15.88 -11.22
CA HIS A 29 -3.94 -15.74 -12.46
C HIS A 29 -4.79 -16.08 -13.70
N ASP A 30 -5.38 -17.27 -13.73
CA ASP A 30 -6.16 -17.77 -14.86
C ASP A 30 -7.44 -16.95 -15.14
N ALA A 31 -7.93 -16.23 -14.14
CA ALA A 31 -9.05 -15.30 -14.28
C ALA A 31 -8.65 -13.93 -14.85
N GLY A 32 -7.36 -13.66 -15.06
CA GLY A 32 -6.86 -12.39 -15.60
C GLY A 32 -6.92 -11.24 -14.60
N VAL A 33 -6.59 -11.49 -13.33
CA VAL A 33 -6.44 -10.42 -12.33
C VAL A 33 -5.12 -9.68 -12.57
N ASP A 34 -5.18 -8.37 -12.81
CA ASP A 34 -4.00 -7.55 -13.08
C ASP A 34 -3.16 -7.31 -11.82
N ARG A 35 -3.79 -7.21 -10.64
CA ARG A 35 -3.10 -6.96 -9.38
C ARG A 35 -3.93 -7.39 -8.17
N VAL A 36 -3.27 -7.95 -7.18
CA VAL A 36 -3.86 -8.24 -5.86
C VAL A 36 -3.33 -7.25 -4.84
N SER A 37 -4.24 -6.65 -4.02
CA SER A 37 -3.87 -5.74 -2.93
C SER A 37 -3.98 -6.48 -1.60
N ILE A 38 -2.88 -6.51 -0.83
CA ILE A 38 -2.83 -7.15 0.48
C ILE A 38 -2.43 -6.12 1.52
N SER A 39 -3.05 -6.17 2.70
CA SER A 39 -2.75 -5.23 3.77
C SER A 39 -1.64 -5.74 4.68
N ILE A 40 -0.63 -4.89 4.91
CA ILE A 40 0.43 -5.08 5.91
C ILE A 40 0.57 -3.77 6.68
N ASP A 41 0.27 -3.80 7.98
CA ASP A 41 0.28 -2.60 8.84
C ASP A 41 1.34 -2.65 9.92
N GLY A 42 2.19 -3.66 9.93
CA GLY A 42 3.35 -3.82 10.81
C GLY A 42 4.56 -4.35 10.08
N ALA A 43 5.75 -4.09 10.61
CA ALA A 43 7.01 -4.60 10.06
C ALA A 43 7.33 -6.05 10.47
N ASP A 44 6.55 -6.59 11.41
CA ASP A 44 6.66 -7.92 12.00
C ASP A 44 5.28 -8.46 12.42
N ALA A 45 5.25 -9.73 12.82
CA ALA A 45 4.01 -10.42 13.21
C ALA A 45 3.34 -9.76 14.43
N GLU A 46 4.12 -9.36 15.42
CA GLU A 46 3.57 -8.77 16.65
C GLU A 46 2.80 -7.48 16.35
N SER A 47 3.41 -6.55 15.63
CA SER A 47 2.81 -5.27 15.29
C SER A 47 1.63 -5.39 14.33
N HIS A 48 1.74 -6.26 13.32
CA HIS A 48 0.66 -6.46 12.34
C HIS A 48 -0.54 -7.17 12.96
N ASP A 49 -0.32 -8.28 13.66
CA ASP A 49 -1.37 -9.10 14.25
C ASP A 49 -2.13 -8.33 15.34
N SER A 50 -1.40 -7.55 16.17
CA SER A 50 -1.99 -6.67 17.17
C SER A 50 -2.93 -5.64 16.53
N PHE A 51 -2.49 -4.96 15.46
CA PHE A 51 -3.32 -3.99 14.75
C PHE A 51 -4.55 -4.64 14.09
N ARG A 52 -4.39 -5.84 13.52
CA ARG A 52 -5.49 -6.57 12.86
C ARG A 52 -6.39 -7.32 13.84
N GLY A 53 -5.97 -7.52 15.09
CA GLY A 53 -6.69 -8.31 16.09
C GLY A 53 -6.74 -9.81 15.78
N VAL A 54 -5.85 -10.32 14.93
CA VAL A 54 -5.83 -11.71 14.47
C VAL A 54 -4.41 -12.27 14.50
N LYS A 55 -4.17 -13.17 15.44
CA LYS A 55 -2.87 -13.85 15.57
C LYS A 55 -2.57 -14.71 14.34
N GLY A 56 -1.35 -14.59 13.82
CA GLY A 56 -0.89 -15.32 12.63
C GLY A 56 -1.32 -14.71 11.29
N ALA A 57 -2.01 -13.55 11.30
CA ALA A 57 -2.41 -12.86 10.08
C ALA A 57 -1.22 -12.41 9.24
N PHE A 58 -0.14 -11.95 9.88
CA PHE A 58 1.08 -11.54 9.21
C PHE A 58 1.68 -12.69 8.38
N ASP A 59 2.00 -13.81 9.03
CA ASP A 59 2.61 -14.96 8.37
C ASP A 59 1.70 -15.55 7.29
N ALA A 60 0.39 -15.57 7.54
CA ALA A 60 -0.58 -16.03 6.55
C ALA A 60 -0.62 -15.12 5.32
N SER A 61 -0.55 -13.79 5.51
CA SER A 61 -0.47 -12.82 4.40
C SER A 61 0.83 -12.96 3.61
N LEU A 62 1.98 -13.15 4.30
CA LEU A 62 3.26 -13.40 3.64
C LEU A 62 3.24 -14.67 2.78
N ARG A 63 2.66 -15.76 3.32
CA ARG A 63 2.46 -17.00 2.53
C ARG A 63 1.60 -16.75 1.30
N GLY A 64 0.48 -16.02 1.45
CA GLY A 64 -0.39 -15.67 0.34
C GLY A 64 0.33 -14.86 -0.74
N MET A 65 1.14 -13.88 -0.38
CA MET A 65 1.95 -13.11 -1.32
C MET A 65 2.99 -13.97 -2.04
N ARG A 66 3.62 -14.93 -1.34
CA ARG A 66 4.52 -15.89 -1.98
C ARG A 66 3.79 -16.72 -3.04
N TYR A 67 2.61 -17.28 -2.73
CA TYR A 67 1.83 -18.05 -3.71
C TYR A 67 1.38 -17.21 -4.92
N LEU A 68 1.06 -15.92 -4.72
CA LEU A 68 0.79 -15.01 -5.83
C LEU A 68 2.02 -14.82 -6.71
N THR A 69 3.21 -14.63 -6.11
CA THR A 69 4.47 -14.50 -6.84
C THR A 69 4.77 -15.77 -7.66
N GLU A 70 4.64 -16.95 -7.04
CA GLU A 70 4.82 -18.25 -7.69
C GLU A 70 3.85 -18.46 -8.86
N ALA A 71 2.62 -17.95 -8.75
CA ALA A 71 1.62 -17.98 -9.82
C ALA A 71 1.78 -16.87 -10.86
N GLY A 72 2.76 -15.96 -10.74
CA GLY A 72 2.96 -14.84 -11.65
C GLY A 72 1.97 -13.69 -11.49
N VAL A 73 1.24 -13.62 -10.37
CA VAL A 73 0.26 -12.55 -10.09
C VAL A 73 0.94 -11.39 -9.37
N PRO A 74 0.98 -10.18 -9.95
CA PRO A 74 1.53 -9.02 -9.28
C PRO A 74 0.70 -8.65 -8.05
N PHE A 75 1.36 -8.19 -6.98
CA PHE A 75 0.66 -7.69 -5.81
C PHE A 75 1.16 -6.31 -5.39
N GLN A 76 0.32 -5.60 -4.68
CA GLN A 76 0.64 -4.38 -3.95
C GLN A 76 0.37 -4.56 -2.46
N ILE A 77 1.07 -3.78 -1.66
CA ILE A 77 0.84 -3.73 -0.23
C ILE A 77 0.13 -2.43 0.12
N ASN A 78 -0.90 -2.54 0.96
CA ASN A 78 -1.61 -1.42 1.54
C ASN A 78 -1.25 -1.32 3.03
N THR A 79 -0.92 -0.13 3.50
CA THR A 79 -0.58 0.12 4.91
C THR A 79 -1.38 1.30 5.45
N THR A 80 -2.13 1.11 6.52
CA THR A 80 -2.76 2.22 7.26
C THR A 80 -1.74 2.80 8.23
N VAL A 81 -1.41 4.07 8.08
CA VAL A 81 -0.45 4.77 8.94
C VAL A 81 -1.16 5.24 10.21
N THR A 82 -0.64 4.84 11.36
CA THR A 82 -1.16 5.12 12.69
C THR A 82 -0.01 5.44 13.65
N LYS A 83 -0.32 5.96 14.83
CA LYS A 83 0.71 6.17 15.87
C LYS A 83 1.45 4.89 16.22
N SER A 84 0.73 3.76 16.28
CA SER A 84 1.32 2.47 16.68
C SER A 84 2.36 1.91 15.70
N ASN A 85 2.27 2.26 14.41
CA ASN A 85 3.23 1.76 13.40
C ASN A 85 4.17 2.85 12.83
N LEU A 86 4.03 4.08 13.29
CA LEU A 86 4.82 5.21 12.78
C LEU A 86 6.34 4.97 12.94
N SER A 87 6.78 4.48 14.08
CA SER A 87 8.19 4.16 14.33
C SER A 87 8.74 3.05 13.41
N SER A 88 7.85 2.18 12.92
CA SER A 88 8.18 1.08 12.02
C SER A 88 7.99 1.41 10.54
N PHE A 89 7.58 2.64 10.20
CA PHE A 89 7.18 3.01 8.83
C PHE A 89 8.26 2.71 7.78
N LYS A 90 9.52 3.02 8.08
CA LYS A 90 10.65 2.71 7.19
C LYS A 90 10.89 1.21 7.06
N ARG A 91 10.77 0.46 8.16
CA ARG A 91 10.90 -1.01 8.17
C ARG A 91 9.80 -1.68 7.35
N ILE A 92 8.57 -1.12 7.37
CA ILE A 92 7.46 -1.59 6.51
C ILE A 92 7.80 -1.36 5.04
N PHE A 93 8.36 -0.20 4.67
CA PHE A 93 8.82 0.06 3.31
C PHE A 93 9.86 -0.97 2.85
N GLU A 94 10.90 -1.21 3.65
CA GLU A 94 11.94 -2.21 3.38
C GLU A 94 11.36 -3.63 3.24
N LEU A 95 10.35 -3.96 4.06
CA LEU A 95 9.62 -5.22 3.94
C LEU A 95 8.90 -5.33 2.60
N CYS A 96 8.21 -4.27 2.17
CA CYS A 96 7.53 -4.25 0.87
C CYS A 96 8.49 -4.50 -0.30
N GLU A 97 9.69 -3.91 -0.25
CA GLU A 97 10.74 -4.14 -1.26
C GLU A 97 11.23 -5.58 -1.25
N ARG A 98 11.56 -6.12 -0.07
CA ARG A 98 12.02 -7.52 0.06
C ARG A 98 10.99 -8.54 -0.43
N LEU A 99 9.71 -8.26 -0.25
CA LEU A 99 8.61 -9.11 -0.73
C LEU A 99 8.38 -9.00 -2.25
N GLY A 100 9.00 -8.03 -2.92
CA GLY A 100 8.83 -7.82 -4.36
C GLY A 100 7.50 -7.18 -4.76
N ALA A 101 6.88 -6.43 -3.84
CA ALA A 101 5.65 -5.70 -4.12
C ALA A 101 5.83 -4.77 -5.34
N LYS A 102 4.84 -4.73 -6.22
CA LYS A 102 4.84 -3.82 -7.38
C LYS A 102 4.42 -2.41 -7.02
N ALA A 103 3.69 -2.27 -5.91
CA ALA A 103 3.26 -0.98 -5.39
C ALA A 103 3.13 -1.01 -3.87
N TRP A 104 3.34 0.14 -3.24
CA TRP A 104 3.00 0.37 -1.84
C TRP A 104 2.07 1.57 -1.73
N HIS A 105 0.87 1.32 -1.23
CA HIS A 105 -0.13 2.35 -0.99
C HIS A 105 -0.26 2.60 0.50
N ILE A 106 0.00 3.82 0.95
CA ILE A 106 -0.25 4.22 2.32
C ILE A 106 -1.60 4.92 2.43
N PHE A 107 -2.30 4.65 3.51
CA PHE A 107 -3.57 5.27 3.89
C PHE A 107 -3.35 6.03 5.19
N LEU A 108 -3.50 7.33 5.17
CA LEU A 108 -3.48 8.11 6.40
C LEU A 108 -4.81 7.87 7.11
N LEU A 109 -4.75 7.43 8.38
CA LEU A 109 -5.93 7.04 9.15
C LEU A 109 -6.94 8.20 9.24
N VAL A 110 -8.15 7.94 8.77
CA VAL A 110 -9.33 8.79 8.97
C VAL A 110 -10.31 8.02 9.86
N PRO A 111 -10.56 8.44 11.11
CA PRO A 111 -11.34 7.67 12.08
C PRO A 111 -12.84 7.77 11.80
N MET A 112 -13.32 7.05 10.79
CA MET A 112 -14.71 7.00 10.36
C MET A 112 -15.27 5.58 10.36
N GLY A 113 -16.57 5.42 10.49
CA GLY A 113 -17.24 4.13 10.49
C GLY A 113 -16.68 3.21 11.58
N ARG A 114 -16.28 2.00 11.22
CA ARG A 114 -15.66 1.05 12.16
C ARG A 114 -14.31 1.53 12.71
N GLY A 115 -13.64 2.43 12.00
CA GLY A 115 -12.39 3.05 12.44
C GLY A 115 -12.57 4.18 13.46
N ALA A 116 -13.80 4.57 13.82
CA ALA A 116 -14.05 5.63 14.81
C ALA A 116 -13.39 5.32 16.18
N GLY A 117 -13.32 4.04 16.57
CA GLY A 117 -12.61 3.59 17.77
C GLY A 117 -11.09 3.74 17.73
N LEU A 118 -10.51 4.16 16.62
CA LEU A 118 -9.07 4.39 16.44
C LEU A 118 -8.70 5.89 16.43
N ALA A 119 -9.57 6.75 16.93
CA ALA A 119 -9.33 8.20 16.92
C ALA A 119 -8.04 8.60 17.68
N ASP A 120 -7.69 7.88 18.73
CA ASP A 120 -6.46 8.03 19.49
C ASP A 120 -5.19 7.62 18.72
N GLN A 121 -5.35 6.80 17.67
CA GLN A 121 -4.28 6.33 16.78
C GLN A 121 -3.98 7.28 15.62
N VAL A 122 -4.75 8.37 15.47
CA VAL A 122 -4.46 9.38 14.44
C VAL A 122 -3.16 10.09 14.76
N ILE A 123 -2.25 10.13 13.80
CA ILE A 123 -0.97 10.84 13.92
C ILE A 123 -1.20 12.36 13.94
N THR A 124 -0.32 13.09 14.60
CA THR A 124 -0.34 14.55 14.65
C THR A 124 -0.06 15.17 13.28
N ALA A 125 -0.40 16.45 13.09
CA ALA A 125 -0.11 17.16 11.86
C ALA A 125 1.40 17.20 11.52
N LYS A 126 2.26 17.27 12.54
CA LYS A 126 3.72 17.21 12.38
C LYS A 126 4.17 15.83 11.88
N GLU A 127 3.73 14.78 12.53
CA GLU A 127 4.03 13.39 12.12
C GLU A 127 3.48 13.09 10.72
N TYR A 128 2.29 13.61 10.38
CA TYR A 128 1.72 13.51 9.05
C TYR A 128 2.65 14.12 7.99
N GLU A 129 3.15 15.32 8.25
CA GLU A 129 4.10 16.02 7.38
C GLU A 129 5.40 15.19 7.22
N GLU A 130 5.96 14.69 8.33
CA GLU A 130 7.17 13.86 8.33
C GLU A 130 6.99 12.56 7.51
N VAL A 131 5.86 11.88 7.68
CA VAL A 131 5.52 10.68 6.88
C VAL A 131 5.52 10.98 5.39
N LEU A 132 4.90 12.09 4.98
CA LEU A 132 4.84 12.46 3.56
C LEU A 132 6.21 12.84 3.00
N HIS A 133 7.08 13.47 3.79
CA HIS A 133 8.46 13.72 3.40
C HIS A 133 9.27 12.42 3.24
N TRP A 134 9.17 11.48 4.18
CA TRP A 134 9.81 10.16 4.03
C TRP A 134 9.29 9.42 2.80
N PHE A 135 7.98 9.46 2.60
CA PHE A 135 7.33 8.80 1.47
C PHE A 135 7.77 9.39 0.12
N TYR A 136 7.97 10.71 0.05
CA TYR A 136 8.60 11.34 -1.11
C TYR A 136 10.04 10.84 -1.31
N GLY A 137 10.83 10.78 -0.24
CA GLY A 137 12.22 10.32 -0.29
C GLY A 137 12.36 8.90 -0.84
N PHE A 138 11.46 7.98 -0.46
CA PHE A 138 11.48 6.59 -0.95
C PHE A 138 11.33 6.47 -2.46
N ARG A 139 10.66 7.41 -3.12
CA ARG A 139 10.55 7.42 -4.61
C ARG A 139 11.89 7.44 -5.32
N LYS A 140 12.93 7.95 -4.68
CA LYS A 140 14.27 8.06 -5.27
C LYS A 140 15.04 6.75 -5.23
N THR A 141 14.66 5.84 -4.36
CA THR A 141 15.39 4.60 -4.08
C THR A 141 14.65 3.34 -4.54
N THR A 142 13.36 3.46 -4.86
CA THR A 142 12.54 2.30 -5.21
C THR A 142 12.00 2.33 -6.63
N LYS A 143 11.79 1.13 -7.19
CA LYS A 143 11.03 0.93 -8.43
C LYS A 143 9.54 0.64 -8.17
N MET A 144 9.13 0.49 -6.91
CA MET A 144 7.72 0.33 -6.55
C MET A 144 6.92 1.58 -6.91
N GLN A 145 5.69 1.39 -7.36
CA GLN A 145 4.73 2.48 -7.45
C GLN A 145 4.30 2.91 -6.04
N LEU A 146 4.44 4.18 -5.71
CA LEU A 146 4.08 4.73 -4.41
C LEU A 146 2.84 5.61 -4.54
N LYS A 147 1.83 5.36 -3.68
CA LYS A 147 0.59 6.17 -3.61
C LYS A 147 0.24 6.48 -2.15
N ALA A 148 0.03 7.76 -1.86
CA ALA A 148 -0.55 8.20 -0.58
C ALA A 148 -2.05 8.45 -0.78
N THR A 149 -2.89 7.70 -0.08
CA THR A 149 -4.35 7.78 -0.13
C THR A 149 -4.87 8.51 1.12
N CYS A 150 -5.96 9.26 0.99
CA CYS A 150 -6.46 10.17 2.03
C CYS A 150 -5.43 11.22 2.46
N ALA A 151 -4.53 11.60 1.55
CA ALA A 151 -3.40 12.49 1.80
C ALA A 151 -3.28 13.57 0.71
N PRO A 152 -4.26 14.49 0.56
CA PRO A 152 -4.22 15.52 -0.47
C PRO A 152 -2.99 16.44 -0.34
N HIS A 153 -2.45 16.58 0.88
CA HIS A 153 -1.24 17.37 1.16
C HIS A 153 0.02 16.79 0.51
N TYR A 154 0.02 15.51 0.11
CA TYR A 154 1.17 14.90 -0.54
C TYR A 154 1.53 15.61 -1.86
N TYR A 155 0.55 16.14 -2.58
CA TYR A 155 0.80 16.93 -3.79
C TYR A 155 1.59 18.21 -3.51
N ARG A 156 1.30 18.87 -2.38
CA ARG A 156 2.05 20.05 -1.92
C ARG A 156 3.49 19.64 -1.61
N ILE A 157 3.70 18.60 -0.81
CA ILE A 157 5.03 18.10 -0.47
C ILE A 157 5.83 17.78 -1.74
N MET A 158 5.25 17.04 -2.68
CA MET A 158 5.94 16.70 -3.93
C MET A 158 6.38 17.94 -4.71
N ARG A 159 5.52 18.96 -4.83
CA ARG A 159 5.87 20.20 -5.53
C ARG A 159 6.98 20.96 -4.81
N GLN A 160 6.90 21.08 -3.50
CA GLN A 160 7.89 21.78 -2.69
C GLN A 160 9.26 21.10 -2.77
N MET A 161 9.29 19.79 -2.60
CA MET A 161 10.53 19.01 -2.65
C MET A 161 11.14 19.01 -4.05
N ALA A 162 10.34 18.79 -5.10
CA ALA A 162 10.81 18.83 -6.48
C ALA A 162 11.37 20.22 -6.85
N HIS A 163 10.69 21.31 -6.44
CA HIS A 163 11.17 22.67 -6.65
C HIS A 163 12.52 22.89 -5.94
N ALA A 164 12.65 22.46 -4.68
CA ALA A 164 13.90 22.55 -3.93
C ALA A 164 15.06 21.76 -4.58
N GLU A 165 14.73 20.72 -5.34
CA GLU A 165 15.69 19.88 -6.07
C GLU A 165 15.92 20.34 -7.54
N GLY A 166 15.28 21.43 -7.97
CA GLY A 166 15.36 21.91 -9.35
C GLY A 166 14.66 21.01 -10.38
N ILE A 167 13.72 20.15 -9.93
CA ILE A 167 13.00 19.20 -10.77
C ILE A 167 11.65 19.80 -11.16
N THR A 168 11.36 19.82 -12.48
CA THR A 168 10.02 20.16 -12.96
C THR A 168 9.07 19.00 -12.72
N VAL A 169 8.00 19.24 -11.97
CA VAL A 169 6.96 18.24 -11.70
C VAL A 169 6.06 18.08 -12.92
N ASP A 170 6.26 17.03 -13.69
CA ASP A 170 5.21 16.54 -14.60
C ASP A 170 4.30 15.58 -13.81
N MET A 171 3.02 15.95 -13.71
CA MET A 171 2.00 15.17 -12.98
C MET A 171 1.87 13.74 -13.53
N LYS A 172 2.12 13.50 -14.81
CA LYS A 172 2.11 12.16 -15.43
C LYS A 172 3.31 11.33 -14.98
N THR A 173 4.49 11.91 -14.91
CA THR A 173 5.73 11.24 -14.47
C THR A 173 5.64 10.77 -13.01
N PHE A 174 4.80 11.42 -12.19
CA PHE A 174 4.59 11.04 -10.79
C PHE A 174 3.46 10.02 -10.59
N GLY A 175 2.95 9.40 -11.67
CA GLY A 175 1.85 8.42 -11.60
C GLY A 175 0.52 9.04 -11.15
N MET A 176 0.36 10.33 -11.39
CA MET A 176 -0.81 11.11 -11.01
C MET A 176 -1.60 11.47 -12.26
N ASP A 177 -2.23 10.47 -12.87
CA ASP A 177 -3.25 10.74 -13.87
C ASP A 177 -4.53 11.28 -13.22
N ALA A 178 -5.47 11.74 -14.05
CA ALA A 178 -6.71 12.37 -13.60
C ALA A 178 -7.56 11.49 -12.65
N ASN A 179 -7.30 10.18 -12.60
CA ASN A 179 -8.04 9.20 -11.81
C ASN A 179 -7.55 9.10 -10.33
N THR A 180 -6.48 9.79 -9.98
CA THR A 180 -5.95 9.80 -8.60
C THR A 180 -6.45 10.98 -7.76
N ARG A 181 -7.36 11.77 -8.28
CA ARG A 181 -7.98 12.93 -7.62
C ARG A 181 -9.21 12.51 -6.85
N GLY A 182 -9.04 11.96 -5.71
CA GLY A 182 -10.15 11.70 -4.80
C GLY A 182 -9.95 10.46 -3.95
N CYS A 183 -10.46 10.53 -2.74
CA CYS A 183 -10.79 9.36 -1.94
C CYS A 183 -12.06 8.74 -2.49
#